data_4a07e5e3194d95fa538cbc3b811c7b5a
#
_entry.id   4a07e5e3194d95fa538cbc3b811c7b5a
#
_cell.length_a   1.000
_cell.length_b   1.000
_cell.length_c   1.000
_cell.angle_alpha   90.00
_cell.angle_beta   90.00
_cell.angle_gamma   90.00
#
_symmetry.space_group_name_H-M   'P 1'
#
loop_
_entity.id
_entity.type
_entity.pdbx_description
1 polymer ?
#
loop_
_entity_poly.entity_id
_entity_poly.type
_entity_poly.pdbx_seq_one_letter_code
_entity_poly.pdbx_strand_id
1 'polypeptide(L)'
;ERAGMPLVLINLPAGDLLQGGPGLAAVPDRQEAFDAALQEALTYALMVRPASVNVLPGRLAEGVDRELALETLDHNLWKTADAFDMLGIRVLCEAINPLDMPGFLINSAADLEALLQRVDHPNCLAQLDFYHMARQQLDLPSCITRLGERIGHVQFADCPGRGAPGSGELDFGAALQALQASGYQGWLSAEYKPGEQGTEADLGWLAEWRGR
;
A
#
# COMPACT_ATOMS: atom_id res chain seq x y z
N GLU A 1 12.18 -17.98 7.73
CA GLU A 1 11.90 -19.29 8.37
C GLU A 1 12.59 -19.46 9.73
N ARG A 2 13.85 -19.01 9.90
CA ARG A 2 14.57 -19.21 11.20
C ARG A 2 13.95 -18.45 12.38
N ALA A 3 13.25 -17.35 12.15
CA ALA A 3 12.63 -16.54 13.19
C ALA A 3 11.18 -16.95 13.50
N GLY A 4 10.56 -17.84 12.72
CA GLY A 4 9.15 -18.20 12.83
C GLY A 4 8.18 -17.06 12.53
N MET A 5 8.68 -15.96 11.92
CA MET A 5 7.85 -14.80 11.57
C MET A 5 7.25 -14.98 10.18
N PRO A 6 5.93 -14.73 10.02
CA PRO A 6 5.31 -14.75 8.70
C PRO A 6 5.81 -13.57 7.85
N LEU A 7 5.94 -13.78 6.55
CA LEU A 7 6.11 -12.71 5.59
C LEU A 7 4.71 -12.16 5.25
N VAL A 8 4.46 -10.91 5.62
CA VAL A 8 3.12 -10.32 5.50
C VAL A 8 2.89 -9.68 4.14
N LEU A 9 3.90 -8.98 3.62
CA LEU A 9 3.79 -8.16 2.43
C LEU A 9 5.07 -8.22 1.60
N ILE A 10 4.90 -8.26 0.27
CA ILE A 10 5.94 -7.96 -0.71
C ILE A 10 5.40 -6.94 -1.71
N ASN A 11 6.28 -6.21 -2.39
CA ASN A 11 5.90 -5.39 -3.55
C ASN A 11 6.17 -6.16 -4.85
N LEU A 12 5.27 -6.04 -5.82
CA LEU A 12 5.54 -6.40 -7.20
C LEU A 12 6.63 -5.46 -7.75
N PRO A 13 7.63 -5.94 -8.52
CA PRO A 13 8.65 -5.07 -9.07
C PRO A 13 8.05 -3.91 -9.87
N ALA A 14 8.37 -2.69 -9.49
CA ALA A 14 7.78 -1.47 -10.04
C ALA A 14 8.65 -0.77 -11.11
N GLY A 15 9.66 -1.47 -11.65
CA GLY A 15 10.56 -0.92 -12.66
C GLY A 15 11.36 0.28 -12.13
N ASP A 16 11.31 1.38 -12.86
CA ASP A 16 12.06 2.61 -12.58
C ASP A 16 11.38 3.58 -11.60
N LEU A 17 10.32 3.15 -10.92
CA LEU A 17 9.50 4.03 -10.07
C LEU A 17 10.31 4.75 -8.98
N LEU A 18 11.21 4.02 -8.31
CA LEU A 18 12.05 4.58 -7.25
C LEU A 18 13.19 5.47 -7.78
N GLN A 19 13.51 5.37 -9.07
CA GLN A 19 14.47 6.23 -9.76
C GLN A 19 13.80 7.48 -10.36
N GLY A 20 12.52 7.69 -10.09
CA GLY A 20 11.76 8.86 -10.56
C GLY A 20 10.98 8.63 -11.85
N GLY A 21 11.04 7.42 -12.42
CA GLY A 21 10.24 7.05 -13.59
C GLY A 21 8.76 6.80 -13.27
N PRO A 22 7.95 6.50 -14.30
CA PRO A 22 6.51 6.25 -14.13
C PRO A 22 6.19 4.87 -13.52
N GLY A 23 7.11 3.92 -13.49
CA GLY A 23 6.85 2.55 -13.09
C GLY A 23 6.32 1.68 -14.22
N LEU A 24 5.55 0.65 -13.88
CA LEU A 24 5.07 -0.34 -14.86
C LEU A 24 3.54 -0.41 -14.94
N ALA A 25 2.86 -0.39 -13.79
CA ALA A 25 1.48 -0.84 -13.67
C ALA A 25 0.45 0.00 -14.46
N ALA A 26 0.71 1.31 -14.62
CA ALA A 26 -0.19 2.24 -15.33
C ALA A 26 0.38 2.74 -16.67
N VAL A 27 1.40 2.07 -17.22
CA VAL A 27 2.07 2.53 -18.45
C VAL A 27 1.71 1.62 -19.62
N PRO A 28 0.91 2.09 -20.61
CA PRO A 28 0.41 1.27 -21.72
C PRO A 28 1.53 0.58 -22.50
N ASP A 29 2.62 1.28 -22.77
CA ASP A 29 3.74 0.77 -23.59
C ASP A 29 4.71 -0.15 -22.82
N ARG A 30 4.43 -0.45 -21.51
CA ARG A 30 5.27 -1.30 -20.67
C ARG A 30 4.61 -2.61 -20.28
N GLN A 31 3.62 -3.08 -21.03
CA GLN A 31 2.87 -4.28 -20.66
C GLN A 31 3.74 -5.55 -20.61
N GLU A 32 4.68 -5.73 -21.53
CA GLU A 32 5.62 -6.85 -21.49
C GLU A 32 6.50 -6.83 -20.23
N ALA A 33 6.95 -5.62 -19.83
CA ALA A 33 7.75 -5.47 -18.61
C ALA A 33 6.91 -5.72 -17.35
N PHE A 34 5.63 -5.31 -17.34
CA PHE A 34 4.70 -5.61 -16.25
C PHE A 34 4.45 -7.12 -16.15
N ASP A 35 4.25 -7.81 -17.27
CA ASP A 35 4.04 -9.25 -17.31
C ASP A 35 5.26 -10.02 -16.79
N ALA A 36 6.45 -9.58 -17.15
CA ALA A 36 7.69 -10.16 -16.61
C ALA A 36 7.80 -9.95 -15.10
N ALA A 37 7.48 -8.76 -14.60
CA ALA A 37 7.45 -8.44 -13.17
C ALA A 37 6.41 -9.28 -12.41
N LEU A 38 5.22 -9.50 -13.00
CA LEU A 38 4.19 -10.37 -12.43
C LEU A 38 4.68 -11.82 -12.33
N GLN A 39 5.33 -12.36 -13.35
CA GLN A 39 5.87 -13.73 -13.32
C GLN A 39 7.01 -13.87 -12.28
N GLU A 40 7.86 -12.86 -12.14
CA GLU A 40 8.89 -12.83 -11.10
C GLU A 40 8.25 -12.84 -9.71
N ALA A 41 7.25 -11.99 -9.47
CA ALA A 41 6.53 -11.92 -8.20
C ALA A 41 5.81 -13.23 -7.86
N LEU A 42 5.15 -13.87 -8.83
CA LEU A 42 4.51 -15.19 -8.66
C LEU A 42 5.53 -16.27 -8.29
N THR A 43 6.66 -16.30 -8.99
CA THR A 43 7.74 -17.26 -8.71
C THR A 43 8.29 -17.08 -7.29
N TYR A 44 8.52 -15.85 -6.88
CA TYR A 44 8.98 -15.54 -5.53
C TYR A 44 7.93 -15.88 -4.47
N ALA A 45 6.67 -15.53 -4.73
CA ALA A 45 5.56 -15.80 -3.81
C ALA A 45 5.33 -17.31 -3.58
N LEU A 46 5.52 -18.15 -4.58
CA LEU A 46 5.46 -19.61 -4.43
C LEU A 46 6.51 -20.14 -3.44
N MET A 47 7.68 -19.50 -3.37
CA MET A 47 8.76 -19.90 -2.45
C MET A 47 8.55 -19.38 -1.03
N VAL A 48 8.11 -18.11 -0.88
CA VAL A 48 8.09 -17.44 0.43
C VAL A 48 6.71 -17.30 1.06
N ARG A 49 5.66 -17.49 0.26
CA ARG A 49 4.24 -17.47 0.67
C ARG A 49 3.88 -16.22 1.50
N PRO A 50 3.99 -15.01 0.94
CA PRO A 50 3.56 -13.80 1.64
C PRO A 50 2.05 -13.82 1.82
N ALA A 51 1.53 -13.10 2.81
CA ALA A 51 0.08 -12.93 2.96
C ALA A 51 -0.52 -12.04 1.87
N SER A 52 0.27 -11.10 1.34
CA SER A 52 -0.17 -10.14 0.31
C SER A 52 0.98 -9.66 -0.58
N VAL A 53 0.60 -9.17 -1.77
CA VAL A 53 1.47 -8.47 -2.71
C VAL A 53 0.88 -7.11 -3.03
N ASN A 54 1.67 -6.04 -2.91
CA ASN A 54 1.27 -4.69 -3.28
C ASN A 54 1.71 -4.36 -4.71
N VAL A 55 0.79 -3.84 -5.51
CA VAL A 55 1.04 -3.30 -6.85
C VAL A 55 1.02 -1.79 -6.77
N LEU A 56 2.17 -1.15 -6.94
CA LEU A 56 2.25 0.31 -6.94
C LEU A 56 1.73 0.86 -8.27
N PRO A 57 0.71 1.74 -8.26
CA PRO A 57 0.17 2.41 -9.45
C PRO A 57 1.23 3.08 -10.33
N GLY A 58 2.21 3.70 -9.67
CA GLY A 58 3.21 4.49 -10.37
C GLY A 58 2.77 5.93 -10.63
N ARG A 59 3.56 6.64 -11.44
CA ARG A 59 3.28 8.02 -11.87
C ARG A 59 2.59 8.04 -13.23
N LEU A 60 1.81 9.06 -13.49
CA LEU A 60 1.33 9.32 -14.84
C LEU A 60 2.52 9.57 -15.76
N ALA A 61 2.68 8.73 -16.77
CA ALA A 61 3.77 8.85 -17.73
C ALA A 61 3.55 10.07 -18.63
N GLU A 62 4.66 10.71 -19.04
CA GLU A 62 4.60 11.86 -19.94
C GLU A 62 3.90 11.51 -21.26
N GLY A 63 2.97 12.36 -21.67
CA GLY A 63 2.21 12.16 -22.93
C GLY A 63 1.11 11.09 -22.86
N VAL A 64 0.94 10.41 -21.74
CA VAL A 64 -0.14 9.43 -21.54
C VAL A 64 -1.37 10.12 -20.94
N ASP A 65 -2.52 9.89 -21.55
CA ASP A 65 -3.79 10.35 -21.00
C ASP A 65 -4.10 9.65 -19.66
N ARG A 66 -4.65 10.40 -18.70
CA ARG A 66 -4.91 9.86 -17.35
C ARG A 66 -5.91 8.70 -17.37
N GLU A 67 -6.94 8.76 -18.21
CA GLU A 67 -7.93 7.69 -18.30
C GLU A 67 -7.31 6.42 -18.89
N LEU A 68 -6.50 6.55 -19.94
CA LEU A 68 -5.76 5.42 -20.50
C LEU A 68 -4.79 4.79 -19.48
N ALA A 69 -4.13 5.62 -18.65
CA ALA A 69 -3.29 5.11 -17.57
C ALA A 69 -4.10 4.34 -16.50
N LEU A 70 -5.31 4.83 -16.16
CA LEU A 70 -6.22 4.15 -15.24
C LEU A 70 -6.76 2.84 -15.82
N GLU A 71 -7.17 2.82 -17.08
CA GLU A 71 -7.61 1.59 -17.77
C GLU A 71 -6.49 0.53 -17.79
N THR A 72 -5.27 0.97 -18.04
CA THR A 72 -4.09 0.10 -18.00
C THR A 72 -3.85 -0.47 -16.59
N LEU A 73 -3.95 0.38 -15.57
CA LEU A 73 -3.82 -0.01 -14.16
C LEU A 73 -4.91 -0.99 -13.74
N ASP A 74 -6.18 -0.72 -14.12
CA ASP A 74 -7.32 -1.59 -13.82
C ASP A 74 -7.10 -2.99 -14.39
N HIS A 75 -6.71 -3.08 -15.66
CA HIS A 75 -6.41 -4.34 -16.34
C HIS A 75 -5.27 -5.11 -15.63
N ASN A 76 -4.19 -4.42 -15.28
CA ASN A 76 -3.04 -5.02 -14.64
C ASN A 76 -3.32 -5.46 -13.20
N LEU A 77 -4.12 -4.70 -12.44
CA LEU A 77 -4.58 -5.08 -11.11
C LEU A 77 -5.50 -6.30 -11.17
N TRP A 78 -6.47 -6.30 -12.07
CA TRP A 78 -7.38 -7.43 -12.28
C TRP A 78 -6.61 -8.71 -12.59
N LYS A 79 -5.72 -8.66 -13.57
CA LYS A 79 -4.85 -9.77 -13.99
C LYS A 79 -3.96 -10.28 -12.84
N THR A 80 -3.40 -9.37 -12.05
CA THR A 80 -2.59 -9.72 -10.89
C THR A 80 -3.44 -10.37 -9.80
N ALA A 81 -4.63 -9.81 -9.53
CA ALA A 81 -5.55 -10.34 -8.52
C ALA A 81 -6.02 -11.76 -8.85
N ASP A 82 -6.36 -12.01 -10.12
CA ASP A 82 -6.75 -13.34 -10.61
C ASP A 82 -5.61 -14.37 -10.44
N ALA A 83 -4.39 -13.99 -10.84
CA ALA A 83 -3.22 -14.87 -10.74
C ALA A 83 -2.84 -15.20 -9.28
N PHE A 84 -2.91 -14.24 -8.36
CA PHE A 84 -2.58 -14.44 -6.95
C PHE A 84 -3.72 -15.07 -6.14
N ASP A 85 -4.97 -14.95 -6.58
CA ASP A 85 -6.12 -15.62 -5.96
C ASP A 85 -5.95 -17.14 -5.97
N MET A 86 -5.44 -17.69 -7.06
CA MET A 86 -5.10 -19.11 -7.18
C MET A 86 -4.09 -19.59 -6.14
N LEU A 87 -3.31 -18.68 -5.55
CA LEU A 87 -2.33 -18.98 -4.49
C LEU A 87 -2.85 -18.65 -3.09
N GLY A 88 -4.07 -18.09 -2.97
CA GLY A 88 -4.62 -17.58 -1.72
C GLY A 88 -3.87 -16.37 -1.18
N ILE A 89 -3.21 -15.59 -2.04
CA ILE A 89 -2.43 -14.39 -1.69
C ILE A 89 -3.22 -13.16 -2.12
N ARG A 90 -3.43 -12.20 -1.22
CA ARG A 90 -4.15 -10.96 -1.51
C ARG A 90 -3.32 -10.03 -2.39
N VAL A 91 -3.98 -9.32 -3.29
CA VAL A 91 -3.39 -8.23 -4.05
C VAL A 91 -3.83 -6.91 -3.44
N LEU A 92 -2.87 -6.02 -3.27
CA LEU A 92 -3.09 -4.71 -2.68
C LEU A 92 -2.72 -3.63 -3.70
N CYS A 93 -3.37 -2.49 -3.58
CA CYS A 93 -3.00 -1.25 -4.25
C CYS A 93 -2.91 -0.14 -3.22
N GLU A 94 -1.90 0.72 -3.35
CA GLU A 94 -1.59 1.75 -2.39
C GLU A 94 -1.76 3.16 -2.98
N ALA A 95 -2.33 4.07 -2.17
CA ALA A 95 -2.32 5.50 -2.47
C ALA A 95 -1.12 6.17 -1.79
N ILE A 96 -0.33 6.91 -2.59
CA ILE A 96 0.85 7.62 -2.11
C ILE A 96 0.66 9.12 -2.28
N ASN A 97 0.99 9.90 -1.25
CA ASN A 97 0.84 11.35 -1.26
C ASN A 97 1.69 12.03 -2.36
N PRO A 98 1.15 13.04 -3.05
CA PRO A 98 1.84 13.70 -4.16
C PRO A 98 2.96 14.66 -3.70
N LEU A 99 3.08 14.94 -2.41
CA LEU A 99 4.14 15.79 -1.86
C LEU A 99 5.47 15.04 -1.82
N ASP A 100 5.44 13.75 -1.48
CA ASP A 100 6.63 12.89 -1.46
C ASP A 100 6.87 12.22 -2.82
N MET A 101 5.78 11.93 -3.57
CA MET A 101 5.83 11.34 -4.91
C MET A 101 5.03 12.18 -5.92
N PRO A 102 5.57 13.27 -6.44
CA PRO A 102 4.89 14.08 -7.45
C PRO A 102 4.49 13.28 -8.69
N GLY A 103 3.26 13.51 -9.16
CA GLY A 103 2.70 12.83 -10.33
C GLY A 103 2.21 11.40 -10.08
N PHE A 104 2.24 10.90 -8.84
CA PHE A 104 1.68 9.59 -8.51
C PHE A 104 0.19 9.53 -8.84
N LEU A 105 -0.26 8.41 -9.41
CA LEU A 105 -1.57 8.34 -10.07
C LEU A 105 -2.73 8.24 -9.08
N ILE A 106 -2.55 7.54 -7.95
CA ILE A 106 -3.53 7.29 -6.90
C ILE A 106 -3.02 7.91 -5.59
N ASN A 107 -3.74 8.91 -5.06
CA ASN A 107 -3.20 9.70 -3.96
C ASN A 107 -4.00 9.64 -2.66
N SER A 108 -5.29 9.27 -2.72
CA SER A 108 -6.19 9.35 -1.57
C SER A 108 -7.00 8.07 -1.37
N ALA A 109 -7.63 7.93 -0.22
CA ALA A 109 -8.59 6.87 0.04
C ALA A 109 -9.78 6.91 -0.94
N ALA A 110 -10.17 8.09 -1.41
CA ALA A 110 -11.22 8.26 -2.40
C ALA A 110 -10.78 7.74 -3.79
N ASP A 111 -9.53 8.01 -4.19
CA ASP A 111 -8.96 7.46 -5.42
C ASP A 111 -8.87 5.93 -5.35
N LEU A 112 -8.42 5.38 -4.19
CA LEU A 112 -8.38 3.92 -3.98
C LEU A 112 -9.76 3.30 -4.05
N GLU A 113 -10.77 3.89 -3.41
CA GLU A 113 -12.15 3.41 -3.47
C GLU A 113 -12.64 3.35 -4.92
N ALA A 114 -12.45 4.43 -5.68
CA ALA A 114 -12.84 4.50 -7.08
C ALA A 114 -12.10 3.46 -7.95
N LEU A 115 -10.79 3.29 -7.73
CA LEU A 115 -9.98 2.30 -8.43
C LEU A 115 -10.47 0.87 -8.12
N LEU A 116 -10.70 0.53 -6.85
CA LEU A 116 -11.17 -0.79 -6.45
C LEU A 116 -12.58 -1.10 -6.97
N GLN A 117 -13.42 -0.07 -7.15
CA GLN A 117 -14.73 -0.21 -7.81
C GLN A 117 -14.59 -0.50 -9.31
N ARG A 118 -13.61 0.10 -9.97
CA ARG A 118 -13.33 -0.14 -11.40
C ARG A 118 -12.75 -1.53 -11.64
N VAL A 119 -11.77 -1.94 -10.83
CA VAL A 119 -11.13 -3.26 -10.90
C VAL A 119 -12.14 -4.38 -10.64
N ASP A 120 -13.06 -4.17 -9.72
CA ASP A 120 -14.16 -5.09 -9.33
C ASP A 120 -13.71 -6.56 -9.17
N HIS A 121 -12.59 -6.76 -8.47
CA HIS A 121 -12.06 -8.09 -8.17
C HIS A 121 -12.01 -8.32 -6.66
N PRO A 122 -12.56 -9.44 -6.13
CA PRO A 122 -12.67 -9.70 -4.69
C PRO A 122 -11.29 -9.82 -4.01
N ASN A 123 -10.26 -10.26 -4.73
CA ASN A 123 -8.90 -10.40 -4.24
C ASN A 123 -8.05 -9.14 -4.42
N CYS A 124 -8.62 -8.00 -4.87
CA CYS A 124 -7.94 -6.71 -4.98
C CYS A 124 -8.43 -5.78 -3.88
N LEU A 125 -7.54 -5.38 -2.97
CA LEU A 125 -7.86 -4.64 -1.75
C LEU A 125 -6.97 -3.39 -1.61
N ALA A 126 -7.32 -2.51 -0.69
CA ALA A 126 -6.54 -1.32 -0.37
C ALA A 126 -5.37 -1.63 0.57
N GLN A 127 -4.19 -1.10 0.27
CA GLN A 127 -3.16 -0.83 1.26
C GLN A 127 -3.34 0.62 1.72
N LEU A 128 -3.69 0.80 2.98
CA LEU A 128 -3.89 2.11 3.59
C LEU A 128 -2.68 2.47 4.44
N ASP A 129 -1.89 3.43 3.97
CA ASP A 129 -0.81 4.01 4.76
C ASP A 129 -1.28 5.31 5.42
N PHE A 130 -1.28 5.34 6.75
CA PHE A 130 -1.70 6.50 7.55
C PHE A 130 -0.84 7.73 7.28
N TYR A 131 0.47 7.55 7.12
CA TYR A 131 1.36 8.67 6.83
C TYR A 131 1.01 9.34 5.50
N HIS A 132 0.75 8.56 4.44
CA HIS A 132 0.41 9.11 3.15
C HIS A 132 -0.92 9.88 3.14
N MET A 133 -1.90 9.45 3.93
CA MET A 133 -3.15 10.18 4.09
C MET A 133 -2.94 11.46 4.91
N ALA A 134 -2.27 11.34 6.06
CA ALA A 134 -2.03 12.45 6.97
C ALA A 134 -1.12 13.53 6.37
N ARG A 135 -0.16 13.14 5.52
CA ARG A 135 0.72 14.07 4.82
C ARG A 135 -0.04 15.08 3.95
N GLN A 136 -1.26 14.70 3.54
CA GLN A 136 -2.21 15.53 2.80
C GLN A 136 -3.29 16.15 3.69
N GLN A 137 -3.17 16.04 5.01
CA GLN A 137 -4.16 16.51 5.97
C GLN A 137 -5.54 15.82 5.84
N LEU A 138 -5.56 14.60 5.30
CA LEU A 138 -6.77 13.80 5.23
C LEU A 138 -7.08 13.19 6.60
N ASP A 139 -8.36 13.19 6.97
CA ASP A 139 -8.84 12.62 8.22
C ASP A 139 -8.78 11.08 8.18
N LEU A 140 -7.94 10.48 9.03
CA LEU A 140 -7.73 9.03 9.04
C LEU A 140 -8.99 8.22 9.35
N PRO A 141 -9.81 8.57 10.37
CA PRO A 141 -11.07 7.89 10.61
C PRO A 141 -11.99 7.88 9.40
N SER A 142 -12.09 9.00 8.67
CA SER A 142 -12.87 9.09 7.43
C SER A 142 -12.32 8.22 6.32
N CYS A 143 -10.99 8.17 6.14
CA CYS A 143 -10.33 7.29 5.17
C CYS A 143 -10.62 5.81 5.48
N ILE A 144 -10.52 5.41 6.75
CA ILE A 144 -10.80 4.05 7.22
C ILE A 144 -12.26 3.69 6.98
N THR A 145 -13.19 4.56 7.37
CA THR A 145 -14.64 4.36 7.18
C THR A 145 -14.99 4.21 5.70
N ARG A 146 -14.38 5.02 4.84
CA ARG A 146 -14.58 4.97 3.38
C ARG A 146 -14.18 3.65 2.76
N LEU A 147 -13.00 3.16 3.11
CA LEU A 147 -12.48 1.90 2.57
C LEU A 147 -13.10 0.67 3.23
N GLY A 148 -13.42 0.74 4.53
CA GLY A 148 -14.14 -0.30 5.27
C GLY A 148 -13.51 -1.69 5.10
N GLU A 149 -14.33 -2.65 4.71
CA GLU A 149 -13.92 -4.05 4.51
C GLU A 149 -12.93 -4.24 3.35
N ARG A 150 -12.74 -3.22 2.51
CA ARG A 150 -11.75 -3.26 1.42
C ARG A 150 -10.32 -3.00 1.89
N ILE A 151 -10.07 -2.68 3.15
CA ILE A 151 -8.72 -2.57 3.69
C ILE A 151 -8.11 -3.96 3.82
N GLY A 152 -7.12 -4.26 3.00
CA GLY A 152 -6.38 -5.53 3.04
C GLY A 152 -5.13 -5.47 3.91
N HIS A 153 -4.52 -4.28 4.04
CA HIS A 153 -3.31 -4.05 4.84
C HIS A 153 -3.24 -2.60 5.29
N VAL A 154 -2.65 -2.38 6.48
CA VAL A 154 -2.42 -1.02 7.00
C VAL A 154 -0.93 -0.84 7.26
N GLN A 155 -0.40 0.29 6.77
CA GLN A 155 0.93 0.78 7.15
C GLN A 155 0.81 2.09 7.92
N PHE A 156 1.84 2.38 8.72
CA PHE A 156 1.86 3.62 9.49
C PHE A 156 3.27 4.15 9.72
N ALA A 157 3.38 5.46 9.74
CA ALA A 157 4.43 6.26 10.32
C ALA A 157 3.81 7.54 10.88
N ASP A 158 4.50 8.25 11.75
CA ASP A 158 4.02 9.53 12.26
C ASP A 158 4.26 10.67 11.26
N CYS A 159 3.45 11.71 11.35
CA CYS A 159 3.47 12.87 10.46
C CYS A 159 3.47 14.17 11.30
N PRO A 160 4.30 15.18 10.90
CA PRO A 160 5.27 15.19 9.83
C PRO A 160 6.54 14.39 10.15
N GLY A 161 7.36 14.12 9.13
CA GLY A 161 8.71 13.54 9.29
C GLY A 161 8.82 12.06 8.99
N ARG A 162 7.72 11.32 8.91
CA ARG A 162 7.69 9.87 8.69
C ARG A 162 8.48 9.10 9.75
N GLY A 163 8.39 9.55 11.00
CA GLY A 163 9.08 8.94 12.14
C GLY A 163 8.24 7.89 12.87
N ALA A 164 8.77 7.39 14.00
CA ALA A 164 8.08 6.45 14.88
C ALA A 164 6.82 7.08 15.50
N PRO A 165 5.79 6.29 15.87
CA PRO A 165 4.63 6.81 16.60
C PRO A 165 5.03 7.62 17.85
N GLY A 166 4.46 8.82 17.97
CA GLY A 166 4.78 9.80 19.02
C GLY A 166 5.91 10.77 18.66
N SER A 167 6.49 10.67 17.47
CA SER A 167 7.48 11.64 16.96
C SER A 167 6.87 12.81 16.19
N GLY A 168 5.59 12.73 15.85
CA GLY A 168 4.84 13.73 15.10
C GLY A 168 3.52 14.11 15.78
N GLU A 169 2.49 14.35 14.98
CA GLU A 169 1.22 14.92 15.43
C GLU A 169 0.00 14.02 15.15
N LEU A 170 0.21 12.76 14.67
CA LEU A 170 -0.89 11.86 14.33
C LEU A 170 -1.64 11.37 15.56
N ASP A 171 -2.97 11.49 15.53
CA ASP A 171 -3.84 10.83 16.52
C ASP A 171 -4.02 9.34 16.18
N PHE A 172 -3.03 8.54 16.54
CA PHE A 172 -3.11 7.09 16.40
C PHE A 172 -4.25 6.47 17.23
N GLY A 173 -4.67 7.12 18.32
CA GLY A 173 -5.79 6.66 19.12
C GLY A 173 -7.09 6.66 18.32
N ALA A 174 -7.41 7.78 17.67
CA ALA A 174 -8.60 7.90 16.81
C ALA A 174 -8.52 6.94 15.59
N ALA A 175 -7.36 6.82 14.95
CA ALA A 175 -7.18 5.92 13.81
C ALA A 175 -7.36 4.44 14.21
N LEU A 176 -6.78 4.00 15.32
CA LEU A 176 -6.90 2.62 15.80
C LEU A 176 -8.33 2.30 16.26
N GLN A 177 -9.04 3.24 16.88
CA GLN A 177 -10.46 3.09 17.21
C GLN A 177 -11.32 2.94 15.95
N ALA A 178 -11.07 3.73 14.91
CA ALA A 178 -11.77 3.61 13.64
C ALA A 178 -11.50 2.25 12.95
N LEU A 179 -10.27 1.76 12.98
CA LEU A 179 -9.93 0.41 12.48
C LEU A 179 -10.66 -0.69 13.26
N GLN A 180 -10.69 -0.58 14.58
CA GLN A 180 -11.43 -1.54 15.41
C GLN A 180 -12.94 -1.49 15.08
N ALA A 181 -13.50 -0.31 14.93
CA ALA A 181 -14.91 -0.14 14.58
C ALA A 181 -15.24 -0.67 13.17
N SER A 182 -14.29 -0.63 12.22
CA SER A 182 -14.46 -1.19 10.87
C SER A 182 -14.40 -2.72 10.84
N GLY A 183 -14.02 -3.38 11.95
CA GLY A 183 -13.84 -4.83 12.01
C GLY A 183 -12.54 -5.34 11.41
N TYR A 184 -11.58 -4.46 11.12
CA TYR A 184 -10.28 -4.85 10.56
C TYR A 184 -9.53 -5.80 11.50
N GLN A 185 -9.06 -6.93 10.96
CA GLN A 185 -8.33 -7.98 11.68
C GLN A 185 -6.96 -8.26 11.06
N GLY A 186 -6.52 -7.42 10.14
CA GLY A 186 -5.26 -7.58 9.43
C GLY A 186 -4.04 -7.06 10.20
N TRP A 187 -2.92 -7.02 9.52
CA TRP A 187 -1.66 -6.55 10.07
C TRP A 187 -1.55 -5.02 10.04
N LEU A 188 -0.91 -4.49 11.08
CA LEU A 188 -0.45 -3.11 11.16
C LEU A 188 1.07 -3.12 11.02
N SER A 189 1.60 -2.59 9.94
CA SER A 189 3.03 -2.58 9.64
C SER A 189 3.63 -1.19 9.85
N ALA A 190 4.63 -1.11 10.70
CA ALA A 190 5.41 0.11 10.89
C ALA A 190 6.32 0.33 9.67
N GLU A 191 6.19 1.48 9.01
CA GLU A 191 7.04 1.88 7.88
C GLU A 191 7.56 3.30 8.10
N TYR A 192 8.40 3.47 9.12
CA TYR A 192 8.94 4.77 9.48
C TYR A 192 10.46 4.85 9.33
N LYS A 193 10.96 6.07 9.25
CA LYS A 193 12.39 6.35 9.28
C LYS A 193 12.83 6.37 10.74
N PRO A 194 13.73 5.46 11.15
CA PRO A 194 14.22 5.47 12.52
C PRO A 194 15.05 6.73 12.80
N GLY A 195 15.05 7.15 14.06
CA GLY A 195 15.91 8.22 14.55
C GLY A 195 17.39 7.81 14.55
N GLU A 196 18.26 8.73 14.99
CA GLU A 196 19.72 8.54 14.99
C GLU A 196 20.20 7.34 15.79
N GLN A 197 19.42 6.91 16.79
CA GLN A 197 19.74 5.78 17.67
C GLN A 197 19.30 4.42 17.06
N GLY A 198 18.65 4.43 15.92
CA GLY A 198 18.22 3.25 15.19
C GLY A 198 16.86 2.69 15.62
N THR A 199 16.40 1.69 14.89
CA THR A 199 15.04 1.13 15.00
C THR A 199 14.71 0.61 16.39
N GLU A 200 15.65 -0.06 17.06
CA GLU A 200 15.40 -0.66 18.38
C GLU A 200 15.08 0.40 19.46
N ALA A 201 15.75 1.56 19.39
CA ALA A 201 15.51 2.66 20.32
C ALA A 201 14.12 3.29 20.11
N ASP A 202 13.60 3.23 18.90
CA ASP A 202 12.32 3.81 18.50
C ASP A 202 11.12 2.88 18.74
N LEU A 203 11.30 1.69 19.30
CA LEU A 203 10.22 0.73 19.54
C LEU A 203 9.43 0.96 20.86
N GLY A 204 9.67 2.07 21.56
CA GLY A 204 9.00 2.39 22.83
C GLY A 204 7.47 2.38 22.73
N TRP A 205 6.90 2.83 21.62
CA TRP A 205 5.45 2.83 21.34
C TRP A 205 4.81 1.43 21.38
N LEU A 206 5.57 0.35 21.10
CA LEU A 206 5.04 -1.02 21.13
C LEU A 206 4.51 -1.41 22.53
N ALA A 207 5.12 -0.94 23.60
CA ALA A 207 4.69 -1.25 24.96
C ALA A 207 3.30 -0.64 25.23
N GLU A 208 3.05 0.57 24.73
CA GLU A 208 1.78 1.28 24.87
C GLU A 208 0.66 0.62 24.04
N TRP A 209 1.00 0.13 22.84
CA TRP A 209 0.03 -0.48 21.92
C TRP A 209 -0.35 -1.91 22.28
N ARG A 210 0.53 -2.66 22.94
CA ARG A 210 0.26 -4.04 23.42
C ARG A 210 -0.73 -4.10 24.60
N GLY A 211 -0.99 -2.99 25.23
CA GLY A 211 -1.93 -2.88 26.34
C GLY A 211 -3.34 -2.42 25.96
N ARG A 212 -3.59 -2.22 24.67
CA ARG A 212 -4.88 -1.71 24.14
C ARG A 212 -5.65 -2.80 23.38
#